data_7fc55977866f2b4697cfa39f0bc62731
#
_entry.id   7fc55977866f2b4697cfa39f0bc62731
#
_cell.length_a   1.000
_cell.length_b   1.000
_cell.length_c   1.000
_cell.angle_alpha   90.00
_cell.angle_beta   90.00
_cell.angle_gamma   90.00
#
_symmetry.space_group_name_H-M   'P 1'
#
loop_
_entity.id
_entity.type
_entity.pdbx_description
1 polymer ?
#
loop_
_entity_poly.entity_id
_entity_poly.type
_entity_poly.pdbx_seq_one_letter_code
_entity_poly.pdbx_strand_id
1 'polypeptide(L)'
;MVYLDYSATTPVNDEVINTYVKVCKDFVGNPNSLHKLGLQSKKLIDASSKQIANVLGIKSSEIIYTSGASEANNLAILGVASKYYGRGKHIITTQLEHSSVLEPLKYLEKFGFKISYVKLDKYGRVDLNDLERLITKDTILVSICAVNSEIGIIQDIESISKVIKKHNGVLFHSDVTQCIGKMQFKFNLVDMASFSCQKFFGMKGIGALIKRENLIIDPIIHGGKSTTIFRSGTPATPLIASCAKALRLAYEDLVKKEKYIKELHDYLINKLNKLDIDINSNEYSINNIINFSLRNIKSEVMLHALEEKDIFISTQTACSTGSFSKTIMSITNDLNRASRSMRISISYLTTKKEIDYFIEVLSACIKELKFM
;
A
#
# COMPACT_ATOMS: atom_id res chain seq x y z
N MET A 1 -16.42 -20.77 -0.68
CA MET A 1 -15.20 -19.97 -0.90
C MET A 1 -15.10 -18.92 0.20
N VAL A 2 -13.98 -18.88 0.94
CA VAL A 2 -13.67 -17.88 1.96
C VAL A 2 -12.43 -17.10 1.51
N TYR A 3 -12.60 -15.80 1.25
CA TYR A 3 -11.51 -14.94 0.78
C TYR A 3 -11.01 -14.04 1.90
N LEU A 4 -9.80 -14.28 2.36
CA LEU A 4 -9.14 -13.55 3.45
C LEU A 4 -7.77 -12.97 3.02
N ASP A 5 -7.66 -12.58 1.73
CA ASP A 5 -6.44 -11.98 1.16
C ASP A 5 -6.68 -10.59 0.55
N TYR A 6 -7.51 -9.77 1.21
CA TYR A 6 -7.85 -8.41 0.77
C TYR A 6 -6.66 -7.45 0.71
N SER A 7 -5.55 -7.76 1.38
CA SER A 7 -4.30 -6.96 1.27
C SER A 7 -3.55 -7.20 -0.03
N ALA A 8 -3.69 -8.39 -0.66
CA ALA A 8 -3.11 -8.65 -1.98
C ALA A 8 -3.91 -7.94 -3.08
N THR A 9 -5.23 -8.12 -3.08
CA THR A 9 -6.16 -7.42 -3.99
C THR A 9 -7.57 -7.52 -3.45
N THR A 10 -8.44 -6.57 -3.81
CA THR A 10 -9.86 -6.65 -3.49
C THR A 10 -10.68 -7.01 -4.75
N PRO A 11 -11.85 -7.64 -4.63
CA PRO A 11 -12.81 -7.67 -5.73
C PRO A 11 -13.19 -6.24 -6.11
N VAL A 12 -13.48 -6.02 -7.38
CA VAL A 12 -13.92 -4.70 -7.84
C VAL A 12 -15.39 -4.52 -7.46
N ASN A 13 -15.74 -3.36 -6.92
CA ASN A 13 -17.12 -3.02 -6.61
C ASN A 13 -17.93 -2.84 -7.89
N ASP A 14 -19.17 -3.34 -7.92
CA ASP A 14 -20.05 -3.32 -9.12
C ASP A 14 -20.31 -1.90 -9.63
N GLU A 15 -20.51 -0.93 -8.74
CA GLU A 15 -20.67 0.47 -9.16
C GLU A 15 -19.43 1.04 -9.83
N VAL A 16 -18.24 0.56 -9.45
CA VAL A 16 -16.96 0.92 -10.06
C VAL A 16 -16.85 0.29 -11.45
N ILE A 17 -17.24 -0.98 -11.61
CA ILE A 17 -17.29 -1.67 -12.91
C ILE A 17 -18.27 -0.94 -13.84
N ASN A 18 -19.49 -0.64 -13.36
CA ASN A 18 -20.50 0.07 -14.13
C ASN A 18 -20.01 1.47 -14.57
N THR A 19 -19.30 2.18 -13.69
CA THR A 19 -18.68 3.47 -14.03
C THR A 19 -17.65 3.30 -15.13
N TYR A 20 -16.76 2.30 -15.01
CA TYR A 20 -15.74 2.00 -16.01
C TYR A 20 -16.37 1.71 -17.40
N VAL A 21 -17.34 0.79 -17.46
CA VAL A 21 -18.02 0.39 -18.68
C VAL A 21 -18.74 1.58 -19.33
N LYS A 22 -19.47 2.37 -18.53
CA LYS A 22 -20.17 3.56 -19.00
C LYS A 22 -19.20 4.56 -19.63
N VAL A 23 -18.07 4.84 -18.98
CA VAL A 23 -17.09 5.81 -19.50
C VAL A 23 -16.40 5.28 -20.76
N CYS A 24 -16.13 3.98 -20.88
CA CYS A 24 -15.61 3.38 -22.12
C CYS A 24 -16.55 3.61 -23.31
N LYS A 25 -17.87 3.54 -23.10
CA LYS A 25 -18.88 3.69 -24.15
C LYS A 25 -19.12 5.17 -24.51
N ASP A 26 -19.18 6.05 -23.52
CA ASP A 26 -19.70 7.41 -23.69
C ASP A 26 -18.58 8.46 -23.93
N PHE A 27 -17.32 8.15 -23.56
CA PHE A 27 -16.19 9.08 -23.60
C PHE A 27 -15.04 8.57 -24.48
N VAL A 28 -15.29 8.46 -25.79
CA VAL A 28 -14.33 7.91 -26.78
C VAL A 28 -13.24 8.90 -27.19
N GLY A 29 -13.38 10.18 -26.87
CA GLY A 29 -12.46 11.23 -27.29
C GLY A 29 -11.15 11.21 -26.50
N ASN A 30 -10.01 11.40 -27.20
CA ASN A 30 -8.73 11.63 -26.55
C ASN A 30 -8.79 12.98 -25.78
N PRO A 31 -8.56 13.02 -24.45
CA PRO A 31 -8.66 14.25 -23.65
C PRO A 31 -7.65 15.35 -24.05
N ASN A 32 -6.64 15.02 -24.86
CA ASN A 32 -5.69 15.99 -25.42
C ASN A 32 -6.16 16.61 -26.75
N SER A 33 -7.26 16.11 -27.32
CA SER A 33 -7.83 16.65 -28.56
C SER A 33 -8.69 17.88 -28.28
N LEU A 34 -8.60 18.89 -29.20
CA LEU A 34 -9.32 20.16 -29.05
C LEU A 34 -10.79 20.11 -29.48
N HIS A 35 -11.21 19.06 -30.18
CA HIS A 35 -12.60 18.88 -30.61
C HIS A 35 -13.52 18.49 -29.40
N LYS A 36 -14.84 18.63 -29.60
CA LYS A 36 -15.88 18.44 -28.57
C LYS A 36 -15.73 17.16 -27.76
N LEU A 37 -15.44 16.02 -28.38
CA LEU A 37 -15.31 14.74 -27.69
C LEU A 37 -14.08 14.70 -26.78
N GLY A 38 -12.94 15.26 -27.21
CA GLY A 38 -11.74 15.38 -26.39
C GLY A 38 -11.98 16.27 -25.16
N LEU A 39 -12.62 17.41 -25.38
CA LEU A 39 -12.98 18.34 -24.29
C LEU A 39 -13.95 17.71 -23.28
N GLN A 40 -14.89 16.87 -23.70
CA GLN A 40 -15.77 16.12 -22.80
C GLN A 40 -14.98 15.14 -21.93
N SER A 41 -14.07 14.37 -22.51
CA SER A 41 -13.19 13.45 -21.77
C SER A 41 -12.29 14.20 -20.78
N LYS A 42 -11.74 15.36 -21.19
CA LYS A 42 -10.95 16.22 -20.29
C LYS A 42 -11.78 16.72 -19.09
N LYS A 43 -13.00 17.23 -19.35
CA LYS A 43 -13.90 17.67 -18.28
C LYS A 43 -14.21 16.55 -17.28
N LEU A 44 -14.37 15.30 -17.75
CA LEU A 44 -14.58 14.16 -16.87
C LEU A 44 -13.35 13.86 -16.00
N ILE A 45 -12.14 13.92 -16.57
CA ILE A 45 -10.88 13.77 -15.82
C ILE A 45 -10.78 14.86 -14.75
N ASP A 46 -11.05 16.12 -15.10
CA ASP A 46 -10.99 17.26 -14.18
C ASP A 46 -12.01 17.09 -13.03
N ALA A 47 -13.22 16.63 -13.33
CA ALA A 47 -14.25 16.34 -12.33
C ALA A 47 -13.85 15.18 -11.41
N SER A 48 -13.29 14.12 -11.99
CA SER A 48 -12.77 12.97 -11.24
C SER A 48 -11.61 13.37 -10.31
N SER A 49 -10.69 14.20 -10.81
CA SER A 49 -9.58 14.73 -10.01
C SER A 49 -10.05 15.62 -8.86
N LYS A 50 -11.08 16.45 -9.10
CA LYS A 50 -11.73 17.23 -8.03
C LYS A 50 -12.36 16.33 -6.96
N GLN A 51 -13.05 15.27 -7.38
CA GLN A 51 -13.65 14.31 -6.43
C GLN A 51 -12.60 13.63 -5.57
N ILE A 52 -11.51 13.14 -6.16
CA ILE A 52 -10.38 12.55 -5.43
C ILE A 52 -9.78 13.58 -4.47
N ALA A 53 -9.52 14.79 -4.95
CA ALA A 53 -8.95 15.87 -4.16
C ALA A 53 -9.81 16.22 -2.94
N ASN A 54 -11.12 16.31 -3.11
CA ASN A 54 -12.07 16.58 -2.02
C ASN A 54 -12.07 15.45 -0.97
N VAL A 55 -12.06 14.19 -1.40
CA VAL A 55 -12.04 13.03 -0.50
C VAL A 55 -10.75 12.97 0.32
N LEU A 56 -9.61 13.29 -0.30
CA LEU A 56 -8.30 13.20 0.33
C LEU A 56 -7.85 14.50 1.02
N GLY A 57 -8.57 15.60 0.88
CA GLY A 57 -8.18 16.90 1.43
C GLY A 57 -6.93 17.50 0.79
N ILE A 58 -6.76 17.33 -0.53
CA ILE A 58 -5.62 17.78 -1.33
C ILE A 58 -6.07 18.65 -2.50
N LYS A 59 -5.14 19.17 -3.31
CA LYS A 59 -5.46 19.86 -4.57
C LYS A 59 -5.49 18.89 -5.74
N SER A 60 -6.34 19.15 -6.75
CA SER A 60 -6.40 18.35 -7.98
C SER A 60 -5.08 18.38 -8.75
N SER A 61 -4.33 19.48 -8.68
CA SER A 61 -3.00 19.64 -9.30
C SER A 61 -1.90 18.77 -8.66
N GLU A 62 -2.16 18.20 -7.47
CA GLU A 62 -1.23 17.33 -6.76
C GLU A 62 -1.35 15.85 -7.18
N ILE A 63 -2.34 15.51 -8.03
CA ILE A 63 -2.61 14.12 -8.44
C ILE A 63 -1.88 13.79 -9.74
N ILE A 64 -1.01 12.79 -9.71
CA ILE A 64 -0.38 12.20 -10.89
C ILE A 64 -0.90 10.77 -11.03
N TYR A 65 -1.70 10.49 -12.04
CA TYR A 65 -2.21 9.14 -12.31
C TYR A 65 -1.11 8.23 -12.84
N THR A 66 -1.07 7.02 -12.31
CA THR A 66 -0.10 5.96 -12.65
C THR A 66 -0.83 4.64 -12.89
N SER A 67 -0.14 3.62 -13.37
CA SER A 67 -0.70 2.27 -13.52
C SER A 67 -0.94 1.54 -12.18
N GLY A 68 -0.46 2.11 -11.08
CA GLY A 68 -0.57 1.55 -9.73
C GLY A 68 0.51 2.11 -8.81
N ALA A 69 0.52 1.65 -7.56
CA ALA A 69 1.49 2.08 -6.55
C ALA A 69 2.94 1.77 -6.96
N SER A 70 3.19 0.69 -7.71
CA SER A 70 4.54 0.36 -8.16
C SER A 70 5.12 1.44 -9.07
N GLU A 71 4.36 1.94 -10.05
CA GLU A 71 4.79 3.08 -10.88
C GLU A 71 4.89 4.36 -10.04
N ALA A 72 3.94 4.59 -9.13
CA ALA A 72 3.93 5.77 -8.28
C ALA A 72 5.15 5.82 -7.35
N ASN A 73 5.52 4.71 -6.72
CA ASN A 73 6.72 4.59 -5.87
C ASN A 73 8.00 4.81 -6.69
N ASN A 74 8.10 4.20 -7.87
CA ASN A 74 9.23 4.41 -8.77
C ASN A 74 9.34 5.88 -9.20
N LEU A 75 8.21 6.51 -9.58
CA LEU A 75 8.20 7.93 -9.96
C LEU A 75 8.64 8.83 -8.80
N ALA A 76 8.18 8.56 -7.58
CA ALA A 76 8.59 9.32 -6.40
C ALA A 76 10.10 9.18 -6.13
N ILE A 77 10.60 7.95 -6.11
CA ILE A 77 11.99 7.66 -5.73
C ILE A 77 12.97 8.06 -6.84
N LEU A 78 12.76 7.57 -8.06
CA LEU A 78 13.67 7.82 -9.18
C LEU A 78 13.56 9.27 -9.66
N GLY A 79 12.36 9.84 -9.66
CA GLY A 79 12.14 11.23 -10.06
C GLY A 79 12.79 12.24 -9.08
N VAL A 80 12.77 11.95 -7.77
CA VAL A 80 13.50 12.72 -6.76
C VAL A 80 15.00 12.52 -6.92
N ALA A 81 15.47 11.28 -7.04
CA ALA A 81 16.89 10.96 -7.18
C ALA A 81 17.50 11.66 -8.42
N SER A 82 16.81 11.63 -9.55
CA SER A 82 17.23 12.34 -10.77
C SER A 82 17.24 13.84 -10.58
N LYS A 83 16.14 14.42 -10.06
CA LYS A 83 16.00 15.87 -9.93
C LYS A 83 16.99 16.50 -8.95
N TYR A 84 17.25 15.82 -7.84
CA TYR A 84 18.06 16.36 -6.74
C TYR A 84 19.46 15.75 -6.64
N TYR A 85 19.91 15.05 -7.68
CA TYR A 85 21.23 14.42 -7.77
C TYR A 85 22.40 15.32 -7.34
N GLY A 86 22.37 16.59 -7.74
CA GLY A 86 23.42 17.57 -7.41
C GLY A 86 23.38 18.10 -5.96
N ARG A 87 22.27 17.84 -5.21
CA ARG A 87 22.12 18.27 -3.83
C ARG A 87 22.62 17.21 -2.85
N GLY A 88 22.48 15.95 -3.18
CA GLY A 88 22.89 14.83 -2.34
C GLY A 88 22.49 13.49 -2.93
N LYS A 89 23.07 12.42 -2.39
CA LYS A 89 22.86 11.04 -2.84
C LYS A 89 22.55 10.09 -1.68
N HIS A 90 21.83 10.55 -0.68
CA HIS A 90 21.46 9.73 0.46
C HIS A 90 19.93 9.65 0.58
N ILE A 91 19.43 8.41 0.72
CA ILE A 91 18.00 8.11 0.92
C ILE A 91 17.87 7.21 2.14
N ILE A 92 16.88 7.50 2.98
CA ILE A 92 16.56 6.73 4.18
C ILE A 92 15.23 5.99 3.96
N THR A 93 15.17 4.74 4.38
CA THR A 93 13.96 3.89 4.26
C THR A 93 13.88 2.88 5.41
N THR A 94 12.91 1.96 5.37
CA THR A 94 12.77 0.86 6.32
C THR A 94 12.93 -0.51 5.64
N GLN A 95 13.16 -1.54 6.44
CA GLN A 95 13.09 -2.94 5.98
C GLN A 95 11.65 -3.41 5.73
N LEU A 96 10.65 -2.62 6.13
CA LEU A 96 9.23 -2.95 6.04
C LEU A 96 8.58 -2.53 4.72
N GLU A 97 9.34 -1.93 3.82
CA GLU A 97 8.81 -1.40 2.57
C GLU A 97 8.44 -2.51 1.58
N HIS A 98 7.46 -2.19 0.74
CA HIS A 98 7.13 -3.03 -0.40
C HIS A 98 8.29 -3.08 -1.42
N SER A 99 8.41 -4.18 -2.17
CA SER A 99 9.45 -4.37 -3.20
C SER A 99 9.51 -3.20 -4.21
N SER A 100 8.37 -2.57 -4.53
CA SER A 100 8.32 -1.40 -5.42
C SER A 100 8.98 -0.13 -4.86
N VAL A 101 9.34 -0.12 -3.56
CA VAL A 101 10.18 0.90 -2.91
C VAL A 101 11.62 0.39 -2.80
N LEU A 102 11.83 -0.84 -2.35
CA LEU A 102 13.17 -1.38 -2.10
C LEU A 102 13.98 -1.59 -3.40
N GLU A 103 13.35 -2.10 -4.46
CA GLU A 103 14.08 -2.39 -5.70
C GLU A 103 14.56 -1.13 -6.45
N PRO A 104 13.78 -0.03 -6.59
CA PRO A 104 14.32 1.21 -7.14
C PRO A 104 15.41 1.83 -6.26
N LEU A 105 15.37 1.68 -4.93
CA LEU A 105 16.45 2.13 -4.05
C LEU A 105 17.73 1.33 -4.29
N LYS A 106 17.64 0.00 -4.36
CA LYS A 106 18.75 -0.88 -4.73
C LYS A 106 19.30 -0.59 -6.14
N TYR A 107 18.43 -0.23 -7.07
CA TYR A 107 18.86 0.22 -8.39
C TYR A 107 19.70 1.48 -8.32
N LEU A 108 19.34 2.45 -7.47
CA LEU A 108 20.05 3.72 -7.27
C LEU A 108 21.45 3.53 -6.65
N GLU A 109 21.69 2.47 -5.88
CA GLU A 109 23.02 2.15 -5.34
C GLU A 109 24.07 2.00 -6.47
N LYS A 110 23.65 1.47 -7.65
CA LYS A 110 24.51 1.36 -8.84
C LYS A 110 24.96 2.73 -9.38
N PHE A 111 24.25 3.81 -9.03
CA PHE A 111 24.58 5.20 -9.41
C PHE A 111 25.21 5.99 -8.27
N GLY A 112 25.69 5.30 -7.24
CA GLY A 112 26.40 5.89 -6.12
C GLY A 112 25.51 6.53 -5.06
N PHE A 113 24.22 6.18 -5.02
CA PHE A 113 23.37 6.56 -3.91
C PHE A 113 23.64 5.67 -2.69
N LYS A 114 23.69 6.28 -1.52
CA LYS A 114 23.72 5.59 -0.23
C LYS A 114 22.30 5.38 0.26
N ILE A 115 21.96 4.14 0.59
CA ILE A 115 20.66 3.80 1.17
C ILE A 115 20.89 3.42 2.64
N SER A 116 20.16 4.09 3.54
CA SER A 116 20.19 3.79 4.97
C SER A 116 18.86 3.26 5.43
N TYR A 117 18.90 2.21 6.23
CA TYR A 117 17.71 1.60 6.81
C TYR A 117 17.61 2.04 8.26
N VAL A 118 16.52 2.77 8.60
CA VAL A 118 16.25 3.19 9.97
C VAL A 118 15.88 1.99 10.84
N LYS A 119 16.36 1.99 12.07
CA LYS A 119 16.03 0.96 13.05
C LYS A 119 14.54 0.99 13.41
N LEU A 120 14.04 -0.17 13.76
CA LEU A 120 12.67 -0.35 14.25
C LEU A 120 12.71 -0.65 15.76
N ASP A 121 11.67 -0.20 16.45
CA ASP A 121 11.44 -0.63 17.82
C ASP A 121 10.91 -2.08 17.89
N LYS A 122 10.70 -2.61 19.09
CA LYS A 122 10.19 -3.98 19.30
C LYS A 122 8.79 -4.23 18.73
N TYR A 123 8.06 -3.18 18.35
CA TYR A 123 6.74 -3.27 17.74
C TYR A 123 6.77 -3.13 16.20
N GLY A 124 7.95 -2.90 15.61
CA GLY A 124 8.11 -2.66 14.19
C GLY A 124 7.87 -1.21 13.76
N ARG A 125 7.85 -0.26 14.69
CA ARG A 125 7.74 1.17 14.39
C ARG A 125 9.12 1.81 14.25
N VAL A 126 9.21 2.86 13.48
CA VAL A 126 10.45 3.61 13.25
C VAL A 126 10.98 4.21 14.57
N ASP A 127 12.24 3.94 14.88
CA ASP A 127 12.97 4.63 15.94
C ASP A 127 13.30 6.07 15.49
N LEU A 128 12.62 7.05 16.10
CA LEU A 128 12.75 8.46 15.75
C LEU A 128 14.14 9.02 16.05
N ASN A 129 14.83 8.51 17.07
CA ASN A 129 16.20 8.94 17.40
C ASN A 129 17.19 8.43 16.36
N ASP A 130 17.01 7.18 15.91
CA ASP A 130 17.85 6.64 14.84
C ASP A 130 17.57 7.35 13.50
N LEU A 131 16.29 7.67 13.20
CA LEU A 131 15.94 8.47 12.02
C LEU A 131 16.64 9.84 12.04
N GLU A 132 16.58 10.58 13.16
CA GLU A 132 17.21 11.88 13.30
C GLU A 132 18.74 11.78 13.11
N ARG A 133 19.37 10.75 13.69
CA ARG A 133 20.80 10.48 13.57
C ARG A 133 21.25 10.15 12.14
N LEU A 134 20.41 9.47 11.37
CA LEU A 134 20.71 9.07 9.99
C LEU A 134 20.61 10.22 8.99
N ILE A 135 19.77 11.24 9.27
CA ILE A 135 19.63 12.39 8.37
C ILE A 135 20.94 13.19 8.35
N THR A 136 21.47 13.41 7.16
CA THR A 136 22.68 14.19 6.91
C THR A 136 22.41 15.28 5.87
N LYS A 137 23.38 16.17 5.63
CA LYS A 137 23.31 17.18 4.56
C LYS A 137 23.13 16.60 3.16
N ASP A 138 23.54 15.33 2.95
CA ASP A 138 23.41 14.62 1.67
C ASP A 138 22.06 13.90 1.54
N THR A 139 21.21 13.89 2.60
CA THR A 139 19.91 13.24 2.56
C THR A 139 18.94 14.06 1.73
N ILE A 140 18.36 13.44 0.70
CA ILE A 140 17.38 14.09 -0.19
C ILE A 140 15.97 13.55 0.00
N LEU A 141 15.83 12.31 0.49
CA LEU A 141 14.53 11.63 0.60
C LEU A 141 14.53 10.71 1.82
N VAL A 142 13.40 10.72 2.52
CA VAL A 142 13.00 9.66 3.45
C VAL A 142 11.76 9.01 2.86
N SER A 143 11.76 7.67 2.71
CA SER A 143 10.63 6.91 2.17
C SER A 143 10.20 5.84 3.18
N ILE A 144 9.02 6.00 3.78
CA ILE A 144 8.49 5.13 4.83
C ILE A 144 7.01 4.89 4.57
N CYS A 145 6.59 3.61 4.48
CA CYS A 145 5.20 3.24 4.29
C CYS A 145 4.34 3.62 5.51
N ALA A 146 3.11 4.06 5.28
CA ALA A 146 2.19 4.38 6.37
C ALA A 146 1.71 3.13 7.11
N VAL A 147 1.48 2.04 6.37
CA VAL A 147 1.02 0.74 6.89
C VAL A 147 1.76 -0.36 6.16
N ASN A 148 2.44 -1.22 6.91
CA ASN A 148 3.10 -2.40 6.34
C ASN A 148 2.07 -3.40 5.82
N SER A 149 2.29 -3.95 4.64
CA SER A 149 1.34 -4.83 3.95
C SER A 149 1.31 -6.27 4.47
N GLU A 150 2.25 -6.67 5.31
CA GLU A 150 2.41 -8.05 5.78
C GLU A 150 1.94 -8.25 7.22
N ILE A 151 2.34 -7.36 8.14
CA ILE A 151 1.98 -7.43 9.57
C ILE A 151 1.01 -6.33 9.99
N GLY A 152 0.71 -5.39 9.09
CA GLY A 152 -0.24 -4.32 9.33
C GLY A 152 0.28 -3.15 10.18
N ILE A 153 1.55 -3.11 10.56
CA ILE A 153 2.09 -2.04 11.45
C ILE A 153 1.86 -0.67 10.85
N ILE A 154 1.23 0.21 11.65
CA ILE A 154 0.98 1.61 11.35
C ILE A 154 2.17 2.42 11.86
N GLN A 155 2.84 3.13 10.96
CA GLN A 155 3.92 4.05 11.32
C GLN A 155 3.37 5.39 11.82
N ASP A 156 4.05 5.99 12.79
CA ASP A 156 3.71 7.33 13.29
C ASP A 156 4.19 8.41 12.33
N ILE A 157 3.46 8.57 11.22
CA ILE A 157 3.79 9.51 10.15
C ILE A 157 3.88 10.95 10.67
N GLU A 158 3.11 11.30 11.70
CA GLU A 158 3.16 12.65 12.27
C GLU A 158 4.48 12.90 12.99
N SER A 159 4.93 11.99 13.84
CA SER A 159 6.20 12.12 14.55
C SER A 159 7.40 12.02 13.58
N ILE A 160 7.34 11.12 12.60
CA ILE A 160 8.33 11.01 11.53
C ILE A 160 8.42 12.33 10.75
N SER A 161 7.28 12.90 10.34
CA SER A 161 7.23 14.19 9.65
C SER A 161 7.84 15.33 10.47
N LYS A 162 7.60 15.36 11.80
CA LYS A 162 8.19 16.36 12.69
C LYS A 162 9.72 16.27 12.75
N VAL A 163 10.28 15.06 12.74
CA VAL A 163 11.73 14.84 12.68
C VAL A 163 12.27 15.35 11.35
N ILE A 164 11.70 14.91 10.22
CA ILE A 164 12.18 15.27 8.88
C ILE A 164 12.13 16.79 8.66
N LYS A 165 11.05 17.45 9.09
CA LYS A 165 10.87 18.91 8.91
C LYS A 165 11.90 19.79 9.63
N LYS A 166 12.68 19.27 10.58
CA LYS A 166 13.81 19.97 11.17
C LYS A 166 14.98 20.13 10.18
N HIS A 167 14.99 19.33 9.11
CA HIS A 167 16.08 19.25 8.14
C HIS A 167 15.64 19.82 6.78
N ASN A 168 16.04 21.05 6.50
CA ASN A 168 15.67 21.73 5.26
C ASN A 168 16.09 20.94 4.02
N GLY A 169 15.12 20.78 3.11
CA GLY A 169 15.36 20.17 1.80
C GLY A 169 15.27 18.63 1.80
N VAL A 170 15.06 17.96 2.92
CA VAL A 170 14.75 16.53 2.94
C VAL A 170 13.29 16.32 2.61
N LEU A 171 13.01 15.53 1.60
CA LEU A 171 11.65 15.20 1.16
C LEU A 171 11.14 13.96 1.88
N PHE A 172 9.82 13.92 2.13
CA PHE A 172 9.16 12.76 2.74
C PHE A 172 8.17 12.12 1.76
N HIS A 173 8.42 10.86 1.39
CA HIS A 173 7.52 10.00 0.64
C HIS A 173 6.94 8.92 1.55
N SER A 174 5.65 8.60 1.37
CA SER A 174 5.01 7.48 2.06
C SER A 174 4.18 6.64 1.09
N ASP A 175 4.40 5.32 1.07
CA ASP A 175 3.48 4.38 0.44
C ASP A 175 2.26 4.22 1.36
N VAL A 176 1.11 4.74 0.91
CA VAL A 176 -0.16 4.72 1.66
C VAL A 176 -1.14 3.66 1.12
N THR A 177 -0.66 2.72 0.32
CA THR A 177 -1.47 1.71 -0.39
C THR A 177 -2.33 0.87 0.56
N GLN A 178 -1.84 0.54 1.74
CA GLN A 178 -2.59 -0.22 2.74
C GLN A 178 -3.39 0.67 3.70
N CYS A 179 -3.23 1.98 3.61
CA CYS A 179 -3.92 2.98 4.43
C CYS A 179 -5.19 3.50 3.75
N ILE A 180 -5.09 3.85 2.44
CA ILE A 180 -6.18 4.47 1.67
C ILE A 180 -7.43 3.62 1.68
N GLY A 181 -8.58 4.26 2.01
CA GLY A 181 -9.90 3.63 2.08
C GLY A 181 -10.10 2.68 3.27
N LYS A 182 -9.13 2.61 4.20
CA LYS A 182 -9.17 1.78 5.40
C LYS A 182 -9.03 2.59 6.68
N MET A 183 -8.35 3.74 6.62
CA MET A 183 -8.20 4.70 7.71
C MET A 183 -7.97 6.10 7.15
N GLN A 184 -8.12 7.12 8.00
CA GLN A 184 -7.80 8.50 7.64
C GLN A 184 -6.28 8.69 7.53
N PHE A 185 -5.85 9.44 6.52
CA PHE A 185 -4.44 9.81 6.33
C PHE A 185 -4.30 11.33 6.12
N LYS A 186 -3.36 11.95 6.82
CA LYS A 186 -3.08 13.38 6.74
C LYS A 186 -2.03 13.65 5.66
N PHE A 187 -2.45 13.89 4.42
CA PHE A 187 -1.54 14.16 3.29
C PHE A 187 -0.63 15.37 3.51
N ASN A 188 -1.01 16.32 4.38
CA ASN A 188 -0.20 17.47 4.72
C ASN A 188 1.07 17.15 5.54
N LEU A 189 1.26 15.94 5.95
CA LEU A 189 2.45 15.47 6.68
C LEU A 189 3.58 15.03 5.76
N VAL A 190 3.29 14.72 4.49
CA VAL A 190 4.26 14.18 3.53
C VAL A 190 4.36 15.06 2.29
N ASP A 191 5.46 14.97 1.56
CA ASP A 191 5.65 15.65 0.28
C ASP A 191 5.08 14.84 -0.88
N MET A 192 5.12 13.52 -0.75
CA MET A 192 4.59 12.57 -1.73
C MET A 192 3.92 11.39 -1.04
N ALA A 193 2.86 10.85 -1.67
CA ALA A 193 2.19 9.64 -1.21
C ALA A 193 1.73 8.79 -2.40
N SER A 194 1.96 7.50 -2.35
CA SER A 194 1.64 6.54 -3.43
C SER A 194 0.53 5.59 -3.04
N PHE A 195 -0.41 5.30 -3.96
CA PHE A 195 -1.44 4.28 -3.73
C PHE A 195 -1.90 3.56 -5.01
N SER A 196 -2.58 2.42 -4.83
CA SER A 196 -3.18 1.61 -5.90
C SER A 196 -4.66 1.34 -5.64
N CYS A 197 -5.52 1.56 -6.64
CA CYS A 197 -6.98 1.46 -6.48
C CYS A 197 -7.47 0.05 -6.17
N GLN A 198 -6.76 -0.98 -6.59
CA GLN A 198 -7.10 -2.38 -6.32
C GLN A 198 -7.05 -2.79 -4.82
N LYS A 199 -6.63 -1.92 -3.93
CA LYS A 199 -6.59 -2.18 -2.49
C LYS A 199 -7.82 -1.64 -1.72
N PHE A 200 -8.69 -0.93 -2.45
CA PHE A 200 -9.95 -0.39 -1.92
C PHE A 200 -11.12 -0.56 -2.90
N PHE A 201 -11.26 -1.77 -3.45
CA PHE A 201 -12.36 -2.18 -4.33
C PHE A 201 -12.42 -1.44 -5.67
N GLY A 202 -11.30 -0.86 -6.10
CA GLY A 202 -11.13 -0.22 -7.39
C GLY A 202 -10.57 -1.17 -8.45
N MET A 203 -10.54 -0.67 -9.70
CA MET A 203 -9.95 -1.38 -10.84
C MET A 203 -8.44 -1.60 -10.64
N LYS A 204 -7.94 -2.73 -11.15
CA LYS A 204 -6.50 -2.94 -11.36
C LYS A 204 -6.00 -2.05 -12.51
N GLY A 205 -4.71 -1.76 -12.54
CA GLY A 205 -4.11 -0.96 -13.63
C GLY A 205 -4.25 0.55 -13.45
N ILE A 206 -4.67 1.02 -12.27
CA ILE A 206 -4.73 2.45 -11.91
C ILE A 206 -4.29 2.68 -10.47
N GLY A 207 -3.56 3.75 -10.25
CA GLY A 207 -3.15 4.29 -8.98
C GLY A 207 -2.78 5.76 -9.13
N ALA A 208 -2.18 6.34 -8.12
CA ALA A 208 -1.69 7.71 -8.20
C ALA A 208 -0.48 7.94 -7.28
N LEU A 209 0.35 8.88 -7.71
CA LEU A 209 1.27 9.61 -6.85
C LEU A 209 0.62 10.96 -6.51
N ILE A 210 0.36 11.19 -5.24
CA ILE A 210 0.03 12.51 -4.71
C ILE A 210 1.36 13.21 -4.46
N LYS A 211 1.55 14.39 -5.02
CA LYS A 211 2.78 15.17 -4.96
C LYS A 211 2.44 16.63 -4.65
N ARG A 212 3.08 17.20 -3.63
CA ARG A 212 2.91 18.63 -3.32
C ARG A 212 3.03 19.49 -4.59
N GLU A 213 2.13 20.45 -4.74
CA GLU A 213 2.04 21.28 -5.95
C GLU A 213 3.38 21.91 -6.35
N ASN A 214 4.10 22.46 -5.38
CA ASN A 214 5.39 23.14 -5.61
C ASN A 214 6.60 22.22 -5.69
N LEU A 215 6.44 20.92 -5.42
CA LEU A 215 7.54 19.97 -5.57
C LEU A 215 7.75 19.65 -7.04
N ILE A 216 9.00 19.69 -7.49
CA ILE A 216 9.39 19.30 -8.85
C ILE A 216 10.15 17.99 -8.76
N ILE A 217 9.75 17.01 -9.58
CA ILE A 217 10.46 15.73 -9.78
C ILE A 217 10.67 15.52 -11.28
N ASP A 218 11.63 14.70 -11.65
CA ASP A 218 11.79 14.34 -13.05
C ASP A 218 10.84 13.18 -13.44
N PRO A 219 10.30 13.16 -14.65
CA PRO A 219 9.49 12.04 -15.13
C PRO A 219 10.36 10.80 -15.35
N ILE A 220 9.78 9.62 -15.12
CA ILE A 220 10.40 8.33 -15.49
C ILE A 220 9.83 7.75 -16.78
N ILE A 221 8.67 8.25 -17.21
CA ILE A 221 8.04 7.93 -18.50
C ILE A 221 8.03 9.21 -19.32
N HIS A 222 8.87 9.26 -20.35
CA HIS A 222 9.04 10.41 -21.21
C HIS A 222 8.09 10.40 -22.40
N GLY A 223 7.71 11.59 -22.89
CA GLY A 223 6.83 11.76 -24.06
C GLY A 223 6.15 13.13 -24.07
N GLY A 224 5.04 13.24 -24.80
CA GLY A 224 4.26 14.46 -24.88
C GLY A 224 3.58 14.85 -23.57
N LYS A 225 3.31 16.16 -23.40
CA LYS A 225 2.50 16.67 -22.28
C LYS A 225 1.07 16.10 -22.39
N SER A 226 0.54 15.64 -21.26
CA SER A 226 -0.80 15.11 -21.14
C SER A 226 -1.56 15.80 -20.00
N THR A 227 -2.03 15.06 -18.99
CA THR A 227 -2.61 15.66 -17.77
C THR A 227 -1.54 16.34 -16.91
N THR A 228 -0.29 15.93 -17.03
CA THR A 228 0.85 16.47 -16.28
C THR A 228 2.16 16.31 -17.06
N ILE A 229 3.15 17.13 -16.72
CA ILE A 229 4.52 17.01 -17.25
C ILE A 229 5.32 15.88 -16.58
N PHE A 230 4.83 15.31 -15.50
CA PHE A 230 5.54 14.32 -14.70
C PHE A 230 5.28 12.86 -15.14
N ARG A 231 4.26 12.64 -15.97
CA ARG A 231 3.94 11.31 -16.50
C ARG A 231 3.27 11.44 -17.87
N SER A 232 3.98 11.00 -18.90
CA SER A 232 3.49 11.04 -20.29
C SER A 232 2.55 9.89 -20.61
N GLY A 233 1.80 10.05 -21.70
CA GLY A 233 0.85 9.06 -22.24
C GLY A 233 -0.59 9.53 -22.22
N THR A 234 -1.41 8.98 -23.10
CA THR A 234 -2.84 9.28 -23.16
C THR A 234 -3.51 8.88 -21.83
N PRO A 235 -4.24 9.79 -21.17
CA PRO A 235 -4.91 9.47 -19.91
C PRO A 235 -5.96 8.38 -20.08
N ALA A 236 -5.94 7.41 -19.19
CA ALA A 236 -6.92 6.32 -19.16
C ALA A 236 -8.24 6.80 -18.52
N THR A 237 -9.01 7.63 -19.24
CA THR A 237 -10.23 8.29 -18.74
C THR A 237 -11.17 7.34 -18.00
N PRO A 238 -11.49 6.11 -18.51
CA PRO A 238 -12.35 5.17 -17.80
C PRO A 238 -11.77 4.71 -16.43
N LEU A 239 -10.46 4.44 -16.38
CA LEU A 239 -9.78 4.05 -15.15
C LEU A 239 -9.73 5.20 -14.13
N ILE A 240 -9.49 6.43 -14.59
CA ILE A 240 -9.46 7.63 -13.73
C ILE A 240 -10.83 7.86 -13.10
N ALA A 241 -11.90 7.82 -13.87
CA ALA A 241 -13.26 7.99 -13.39
C ALA A 241 -13.67 6.87 -12.41
N SER A 242 -13.30 5.61 -12.72
CA SER A 242 -13.56 4.47 -11.86
C SER A 242 -12.76 4.53 -10.55
N CYS A 243 -11.52 5.04 -10.58
CA CYS A 243 -10.72 5.27 -9.38
C CYS A 243 -11.37 6.32 -8.46
N ALA A 244 -11.84 7.43 -9.03
CA ALA A 244 -12.57 8.46 -8.25
C ALA A 244 -13.83 7.88 -7.60
N LYS A 245 -14.59 7.05 -8.33
CA LYS A 245 -15.76 6.34 -7.80
C LYS A 245 -15.38 5.39 -6.67
N ALA A 246 -14.36 4.56 -6.87
CA ALA A 246 -13.88 3.61 -5.85
C ALA A 246 -13.44 4.32 -4.57
N LEU A 247 -12.67 5.40 -4.72
CA LEU A 247 -12.19 6.17 -3.58
C LEU A 247 -13.34 6.80 -2.79
N ARG A 248 -14.32 7.39 -3.46
CA ARG A 248 -15.52 7.93 -2.80
C ARG A 248 -16.24 6.84 -2.01
N LEU A 249 -16.51 5.69 -2.62
CA LEU A 249 -17.17 4.57 -1.94
C LEU A 249 -16.36 4.01 -0.77
N ALA A 250 -15.02 4.01 -0.86
CA ALA A 250 -14.16 3.55 0.21
C ALA A 250 -14.26 4.43 1.46
N TYR A 251 -14.34 5.76 1.28
CA TYR A 251 -14.46 6.73 2.38
C TYR A 251 -15.90 6.97 2.83
N GLU A 252 -16.90 6.58 2.04
CA GLU A 252 -18.30 6.57 2.46
C GLU A 252 -18.47 5.60 3.64
N ASP A 253 -19.05 6.09 4.74
CA ASP A 253 -19.23 5.34 5.99
C ASP A 253 -17.94 4.72 6.57
N LEU A 254 -16.76 5.32 6.32
CA LEU A 254 -15.46 4.78 6.75
C LEU A 254 -15.45 4.42 8.24
N VAL A 255 -15.96 5.29 9.10
CA VAL A 255 -16.02 5.06 10.57
C VAL A 255 -16.84 3.81 10.92
N LYS A 256 -17.95 3.57 10.23
CA LYS A 256 -18.77 2.35 10.45
C LYS A 256 -18.02 1.10 9.97
N LYS A 257 -17.32 1.19 8.83
CA LYS A 257 -16.50 0.10 8.30
C LYS A 257 -15.35 -0.23 9.24
N GLU A 258 -14.64 0.78 9.74
CA GLU A 258 -13.54 0.61 10.72
C GLU A 258 -14.04 -0.07 11.99
N LYS A 259 -15.17 0.36 12.54
CA LYS A 259 -15.78 -0.26 13.72
C LYS A 259 -16.12 -1.72 13.49
N TYR A 260 -16.78 -2.04 12.38
CA TYR A 260 -17.12 -3.42 12.03
C TYR A 260 -15.88 -4.30 11.85
N ILE A 261 -14.86 -3.78 11.14
CA ILE A 261 -13.60 -4.49 10.94
C ILE A 261 -12.90 -4.72 12.28
N LYS A 262 -12.93 -3.76 13.21
CA LYS A 262 -12.38 -3.94 14.56
C LYS A 262 -13.12 -5.06 15.31
N GLU A 263 -14.43 -5.12 15.26
CA GLU A 263 -15.22 -6.19 15.87
C GLU A 263 -14.85 -7.57 15.29
N LEU A 264 -14.65 -7.67 13.97
CA LEU A 264 -14.20 -8.90 13.31
C LEU A 264 -12.77 -9.27 13.67
N HIS A 265 -11.87 -8.28 13.73
CA HIS A 265 -10.48 -8.45 14.14
C HIS A 265 -10.41 -9.03 15.57
N ASP A 266 -11.08 -8.40 16.52
CA ASP A 266 -11.08 -8.84 17.93
C ASP A 266 -11.67 -10.26 18.06
N TYR A 267 -12.72 -10.56 17.28
CA TYR A 267 -13.32 -11.89 17.20
C TYR A 267 -12.33 -12.94 16.66
N LEU A 268 -11.63 -12.62 15.58
CA LEU A 268 -10.65 -13.50 14.95
C LEU A 268 -9.42 -13.72 15.86
N ILE A 269 -8.88 -12.67 16.45
CA ILE A 269 -7.75 -12.75 17.39
C ILE A 269 -8.09 -13.64 18.60
N ASN A 270 -9.30 -13.49 19.17
CA ASN A 270 -9.74 -14.32 20.29
C ASN A 270 -9.79 -15.82 19.96
N LYS A 271 -10.07 -16.15 18.69
CA LYS A 271 -10.08 -17.55 18.22
C LYS A 271 -8.67 -18.04 17.89
N LEU A 272 -7.86 -17.23 17.23
CA LEU A 272 -6.47 -17.56 16.90
C LEU A 272 -5.62 -17.81 18.15
N ASN A 273 -5.82 -17.05 19.23
CA ASN A 273 -5.13 -17.22 20.50
C ASN A 273 -5.37 -18.60 21.18
N LYS A 274 -6.39 -19.36 20.73
CA LYS A 274 -6.66 -20.72 21.23
C LYS A 274 -5.91 -21.80 20.44
N LEU A 275 -5.24 -21.42 19.37
CA LEU A 275 -4.48 -22.32 18.51
C LEU A 275 -2.99 -22.30 18.89
N ASP A 276 -2.26 -23.32 18.48
CA ASP A 276 -0.81 -23.46 18.70
C ASP A 276 -0.04 -22.69 17.60
N ILE A 277 -0.11 -21.36 17.67
CA ILE A 277 0.51 -20.42 16.72
C ILE A 277 1.09 -19.22 17.46
N ASP A 278 1.94 -18.45 16.81
CA ASP A 278 2.51 -17.21 17.33
C ASP A 278 1.98 -16.03 16.52
N ILE A 279 1.24 -15.11 17.15
CA ILE A 279 0.72 -13.90 16.49
C ILE A 279 1.85 -12.89 16.34
N ASN A 280 2.06 -12.37 15.13
CA ASN A 280 3.09 -11.40 14.79
C ASN A 280 2.56 -9.95 14.77
N SER A 281 1.27 -9.76 14.43
CA SER A 281 0.62 -8.45 14.54
C SER A 281 0.46 -8.05 16.01
N ASN A 282 0.46 -6.75 16.28
CA ASN A 282 0.39 -6.21 17.64
C ASN A 282 -0.58 -5.01 17.71
N GLU A 283 -0.63 -4.31 18.84
CA GLU A 283 -1.53 -3.19 19.10
C GLU A 283 -1.36 -2.00 18.15
N TYR A 284 -0.25 -1.93 17.40
CA TYR A 284 0.01 -0.92 16.37
C TYR A 284 -0.34 -1.41 14.96
N SER A 285 -0.89 -2.61 14.82
CA SER A 285 -1.32 -3.12 13.52
C SER A 285 -2.72 -2.63 13.16
N ILE A 286 -2.94 -2.33 11.87
CA ILE A 286 -4.28 -2.03 11.36
C ILE A 286 -5.18 -3.26 11.48
N ASN A 287 -6.43 -3.09 11.89
CA ASN A 287 -7.36 -4.19 12.14
C ASN A 287 -7.67 -5.05 10.91
N ASN A 288 -7.36 -4.56 9.72
CA ASN A 288 -7.56 -5.30 8.46
C ASN A 288 -6.56 -6.43 8.23
N ILE A 289 -5.39 -6.41 8.89
CA ILE A 289 -4.26 -7.29 8.60
C ILE A 289 -3.83 -8.00 9.87
N ILE A 290 -3.83 -9.31 9.85
CA ILE A 290 -3.35 -10.17 10.93
C ILE A 290 -2.28 -11.09 10.36
N ASN A 291 -1.11 -11.10 10.99
CA ASN A 291 -0.02 -12.01 10.66
C ASN A 291 0.22 -12.93 11.85
N PHE A 292 0.42 -14.21 11.56
CA PHE A 292 0.75 -15.23 12.56
C PHE A 292 1.75 -16.23 11.97
N SER A 293 2.47 -16.94 12.80
CA SER A 293 3.40 -18.00 12.41
C SER A 293 2.97 -19.33 13.01
N LEU A 294 3.03 -20.37 12.19
CA LEU A 294 2.83 -21.76 12.61
C LEU A 294 4.10 -22.24 13.33
N ARG A 295 3.97 -23.08 14.38
CA ARG A 295 5.16 -23.54 15.13
C ARG A 295 5.93 -24.64 14.42
N ASN A 296 5.25 -25.62 13.83
CA ASN A 296 5.89 -26.84 13.29
C ASN A 296 5.53 -27.13 11.82
N ILE A 297 4.75 -26.29 11.17
CA ILE A 297 4.25 -26.51 9.81
C ILE A 297 4.78 -25.39 8.92
N LYS A 298 5.30 -25.71 7.73
CA LYS A 298 5.67 -24.71 6.73
C LYS A 298 4.43 -23.97 6.22
N SER A 299 4.55 -22.66 6.05
CA SER A 299 3.44 -21.82 5.60
C SER A 299 2.86 -22.25 4.25
N GLU A 300 3.70 -22.71 3.31
CA GLU A 300 3.28 -23.17 1.98
C GLU A 300 2.42 -24.44 2.07
N VAL A 301 2.77 -25.40 2.95
CA VAL A 301 2.00 -26.63 3.16
C VAL A 301 0.60 -26.28 3.70
N MET A 302 0.53 -25.40 4.71
CA MET A 302 -0.74 -24.95 5.27
C MET A 302 -1.56 -24.18 4.26
N LEU A 303 -0.92 -23.35 3.42
CA LEU A 303 -1.60 -22.60 2.35
C LEU A 303 -2.37 -23.54 1.43
N HIS A 304 -1.72 -24.59 0.93
CA HIS A 304 -2.34 -25.57 0.03
C HIS A 304 -3.44 -26.39 0.73
N ALA A 305 -3.24 -26.77 2.00
CA ALA A 305 -4.27 -27.46 2.77
C ALA A 305 -5.53 -26.61 2.99
N LEU A 306 -5.39 -25.31 3.14
CA LEU A 306 -6.51 -24.36 3.23
C LEU A 306 -7.17 -24.12 1.87
N GLU A 307 -6.37 -24.03 0.79
CA GLU A 307 -6.86 -23.85 -0.57
C GLU A 307 -7.74 -25.02 -1.02
N GLU A 308 -7.40 -26.27 -0.67
CA GLU A 308 -8.23 -27.47 -0.91
C GLU A 308 -9.62 -27.39 -0.23
N LYS A 309 -9.77 -26.53 0.76
CA LYS A 309 -11.03 -26.26 1.46
C LYS A 309 -11.66 -24.91 1.05
N ASP A 310 -11.28 -24.39 -0.13
CA ASP A 310 -11.77 -23.10 -0.65
C ASP A 310 -11.50 -21.90 0.27
N ILE A 311 -10.39 -21.90 1.03
CA ILE A 311 -9.95 -20.80 1.90
C ILE A 311 -8.69 -20.17 1.33
N PHE A 312 -8.75 -18.88 1.01
CA PHE A 312 -7.66 -18.15 0.35
C PHE A 312 -7.06 -17.10 1.31
N ILE A 313 -5.81 -17.32 1.70
CA ILE A 313 -4.97 -16.43 2.51
C ILE A 313 -3.60 -16.28 1.85
N SER A 314 -2.65 -15.59 2.48
CA SER A 314 -1.30 -15.40 1.92
C SER A 314 -0.21 -15.83 2.90
N THR A 315 0.94 -16.28 2.39
CA THR A 315 2.12 -16.61 3.22
C THR A 315 3.01 -15.39 3.42
N GLN A 316 3.23 -14.61 2.35
CA GLN A 316 4.04 -13.39 2.31
C GLN A 316 3.33 -12.35 1.45
N THR A 317 3.96 -11.21 1.17
CA THR A 317 3.45 -10.34 0.11
C THR A 317 3.52 -11.09 -1.23
N ALA A 318 2.47 -10.98 -2.04
CA ALA A 318 2.35 -11.66 -3.35
C ALA A 318 3.54 -11.43 -4.32
N CYS A 319 4.41 -10.47 -4.02
CA CYS A 319 5.59 -10.10 -4.82
C CYS A 319 6.92 -10.57 -4.20
N SER A 320 6.93 -11.32 -3.09
CA SER A 320 8.17 -11.79 -2.44
C SER A 320 8.49 -13.22 -2.85
N THR A 321 9.70 -13.44 -3.39
CA THR A 321 10.21 -14.74 -3.86
C THR A 321 11.22 -15.37 -2.88
N GLY A 322 11.11 -15.12 -1.59
CA GLY A 322 12.03 -15.61 -0.58
C GLY A 322 11.52 -16.83 0.18
N SER A 323 12.42 -17.62 0.74
CA SER A 323 12.11 -18.76 1.62
C SER A 323 11.56 -18.35 3.00
N PHE A 324 11.61 -17.08 3.35
CA PHE A 324 11.12 -16.53 4.62
C PHE A 324 10.70 -15.05 4.48
N SER A 325 9.86 -14.59 5.38
CA SER A 325 9.43 -13.19 5.47
C SER A 325 10.56 -12.30 6.00
N LYS A 326 11.05 -11.38 5.15
CA LYS A 326 12.02 -10.36 5.57
C LYS A 326 11.43 -9.42 6.63
N THR A 327 10.16 -9.12 6.54
CA THR A 327 9.42 -8.30 7.51
C THR A 327 9.43 -8.94 8.90
N ILE A 328 9.02 -10.21 9.00
CA ILE A 328 9.00 -10.93 10.27
C ILE A 328 10.43 -11.10 10.80
N MET A 329 11.39 -11.44 9.93
CA MET A 329 12.79 -11.56 10.31
C MET A 329 13.36 -10.26 10.90
N SER A 330 13.03 -9.10 10.29
CA SER A 330 13.52 -7.80 10.75
C SER A 330 13.00 -7.38 12.13
N ILE A 331 11.85 -7.92 12.56
CA ILE A 331 11.22 -7.58 13.84
C ILE A 331 11.52 -8.62 14.92
N THR A 332 11.48 -9.91 14.56
CA THR A 332 11.59 -11.00 15.53
C THR A 332 13.00 -11.57 15.66
N ASN A 333 13.85 -11.36 14.66
CA ASN A 333 15.14 -12.03 14.51
C ASN A 333 15.05 -13.56 14.63
N ASP A 334 13.91 -14.13 14.25
CA ASP A 334 13.60 -15.57 14.32
C ASP A 334 13.27 -16.12 12.93
N LEU A 335 14.21 -16.90 12.37
CA LEU A 335 14.08 -17.50 11.06
C LEU A 335 12.94 -18.54 11.00
N ASN A 336 12.73 -19.31 12.07
CA ASN A 336 11.64 -20.28 12.12
C ASN A 336 10.29 -19.59 12.03
N ARG A 337 10.12 -18.51 12.80
CA ARG A 337 8.94 -17.68 12.80
C ARG A 337 8.73 -17.01 11.44
N ALA A 338 9.78 -16.46 10.85
CA ALA A 338 9.76 -15.81 9.54
C ALA A 338 9.43 -16.78 8.38
N SER A 339 9.90 -18.02 8.42
CA SER A 339 9.66 -19.02 7.36
C SER A 339 8.28 -19.70 7.45
N ARG A 340 7.56 -19.51 8.55
CA ARG A 340 6.26 -20.13 8.80
C ARG A 340 5.14 -19.11 8.97
N SER A 341 5.41 -17.86 8.60
CA SER A 341 4.44 -16.77 8.75
C SER A 341 3.35 -16.82 7.67
N MET A 342 2.14 -16.50 8.08
CA MET A 342 0.95 -16.41 7.24
C MET A 342 0.22 -15.11 7.52
N ARG A 343 -0.42 -14.56 6.49
CA ARG A 343 -1.20 -13.34 6.61
C ARG A 343 -2.66 -13.57 6.27
N ILE A 344 -3.53 -13.12 7.16
CA ILE A 344 -4.94 -12.96 6.93
C ILE A 344 -5.22 -11.47 6.71
N SER A 345 -6.06 -11.15 5.76
CA SER A 345 -6.56 -9.80 5.61
C SER A 345 -8.07 -9.80 5.39
N ILE A 346 -8.76 -9.08 6.26
CA ILE A 346 -10.22 -8.97 6.30
C ILE A 346 -10.70 -7.63 5.77
N SER A 347 -11.97 -7.58 5.39
CA SER A 347 -12.63 -6.36 4.92
C SER A 347 -14.05 -6.23 5.50
N TYR A 348 -14.73 -5.15 5.16
CA TYR A 348 -16.15 -4.98 5.52
C TYR A 348 -17.11 -6.00 4.83
N LEU A 349 -16.61 -6.78 3.88
CA LEU A 349 -17.37 -7.88 3.25
C LEU A 349 -17.20 -9.20 4.02
N THR A 350 -16.20 -9.31 4.88
CA THR A 350 -15.93 -10.52 5.66
C THR A 350 -17.01 -10.73 6.72
N THR A 351 -17.43 -11.97 6.93
CA THR A 351 -18.48 -12.34 7.90
C THR A 351 -17.90 -13.19 9.04
N LYS A 352 -18.58 -13.19 10.19
CA LYS A 352 -18.22 -14.09 11.31
C LYS A 352 -18.30 -15.57 10.92
N LYS A 353 -19.23 -15.97 10.04
CA LYS A 353 -19.34 -17.35 9.53
C LYS A 353 -18.11 -17.78 8.75
N GLU A 354 -17.56 -16.90 7.91
CA GLU A 354 -16.31 -17.17 7.20
C GLU A 354 -15.12 -17.31 8.15
N ILE A 355 -15.06 -16.49 9.19
CA ILE A 355 -14.04 -16.59 10.25
C ILE A 355 -14.20 -17.92 11.00
N ASP A 356 -15.41 -18.31 11.36
CA ASP A 356 -15.66 -19.58 12.06
C ASP A 356 -15.20 -20.78 11.25
N TYR A 357 -15.59 -20.83 9.97
CA TYR A 357 -15.17 -21.90 9.06
C TYR A 357 -13.64 -21.92 8.86
N PHE A 358 -13.02 -20.74 8.68
CA PHE A 358 -11.56 -20.65 8.58
C PHE A 358 -10.87 -21.22 9.83
N ILE A 359 -11.31 -20.86 11.03
CA ILE A 359 -10.72 -21.33 12.29
C ILE A 359 -10.91 -22.84 12.49
N GLU A 360 -12.08 -23.37 12.16
CA GLU A 360 -12.37 -24.81 12.20
C GLU A 360 -11.39 -25.58 11.32
N VAL A 361 -11.26 -25.19 10.04
CA VAL A 361 -10.37 -25.84 9.09
C VAL A 361 -8.89 -25.67 9.48
N LEU A 362 -8.48 -24.45 9.88
CA LEU A 362 -7.11 -24.20 10.32
C LEU A 362 -6.75 -25.10 11.52
N SER A 363 -7.67 -25.23 12.49
CA SER A 363 -7.46 -26.09 13.67
C SER A 363 -7.32 -27.57 13.29
N ALA A 364 -8.15 -28.05 12.34
CA ALA A 364 -8.07 -29.41 11.82
C ALA A 364 -6.73 -29.67 11.11
N CYS A 365 -6.36 -28.80 10.18
CA CYS A 365 -5.07 -28.90 9.44
C CYS A 365 -3.85 -28.85 10.38
N ILE A 366 -3.87 -27.99 11.43
CA ILE A 366 -2.79 -27.96 12.43
C ILE A 366 -2.65 -29.32 13.12
N LYS A 367 -3.75 -30.00 13.45
CA LYS A 367 -3.71 -31.32 14.10
C LYS A 367 -3.21 -32.40 13.14
N GLU A 368 -3.70 -32.41 11.91
CA GLU A 368 -3.34 -33.44 10.90
C GLU A 368 -1.88 -33.31 10.48
N LEU A 369 -1.40 -32.09 10.18
CA LEU A 369 -0.06 -31.85 9.67
C LEU A 369 1.05 -31.89 10.74
N LYS A 370 0.71 -31.92 12.04
CA LYS A 370 1.70 -32.12 13.12
C LYS A 370 2.31 -33.50 13.14
N PHE A 371 1.64 -34.50 12.57
CA PHE A 371 2.05 -35.89 12.61
C PHE A 371 2.66 -36.37 11.28
N MET A 372 2.81 -35.51 10.29
CA MET A 372 3.56 -35.68 9.05
C MET A 372 4.96 -35.06 9.16
#